data_4aec1e8d474ea614829ac1952f6c0a14
#
_entry.id   4aec1e8d474ea614829ac1952f6c0a14
#
_cell.length_a   1.000
_cell.length_b   1.000
_cell.length_c   1.000
_cell.angle_alpha   90.00
_cell.angle_beta   90.00
_cell.angle_gamma   90.00
#
_symmetry.space_group_name_H-M   'P 1'
#
loop_
_entity.id
_entity.type
_entity.pdbx_description
1 polymer ?
#
loop_
_entity_poly.entity_id
_entity_poly.type
_entity_poly.pdbx_seq_one_letter_code
_entity_poly.pdbx_strand_id
1 'polypeptide(L)'
;MASQKIAVVTGAGTGVGRAAALNLMKAGFTVVLVGRRKDKLDEVAKEGAASGGKSLSVPADVKDPAAIKALFAKVKQEFGRLDVLFNNAGMGAPPVPFEDLPADKWKEVVDVNLTAPFLCAQEAFKIMKDQKPRGGRIINNGSISAHTPRPLSVAYTSTKHAITGLTKCIALDGRAYDIAGSQIDIGNAATPMTERMVDGVLQPSGEKKPEPRMDSDHVGQAVAYMAGLPLESNVLFMTVMATKMPFVGRG
;
A
#
# COMPACT_ATOMS: atom_id res chain seq x y z
N MET A 1 -10.89 23.92 -16.66
CA MET A 1 -11.23 22.53 -16.27
C MET A 1 -10.23 22.11 -15.22
N ALA A 2 -10.66 21.51 -14.10
CA ALA A 2 -9.71 20.96 -13.12
C ALA A 2 -8.86 19.88 -13.80
N SER A 3 -7.54 19.93 -13.63
CA SER A 3 -6.64 18.92 -14.19
C SER A 3 -6.99 17.54 -13.59
N GLN A 4 -7.05 16.52 -14.45
CA GLN A 4 -7.31 15.15 -14.02
C GLN A 4 -6.21 14.69 -13.05
N LYS A 5 -6.59 14.26 -11.84
CA LYS A 5 -5.64 13.74 -10.85
C LYS A 5 -5.33 12.26 -11.14
N ILE A 6 -4.07 11.89 -11.07
CA ILE A 6 -3.56 10.55 -11.37
C ILE A 6 -3.07 9.86 -10.11
N ALA A 7 -3.52 8.63 -9.89
CA ALA A 7 -3.05 7.80 -8.79
C ALA A 7 -2.45 6.48 -9.32
N VAL A 8 -1.35 6.04 -8.74
CA VAL A 8 -0.78 4.69 -8.95
C VAL A 8 -1.05 3.86 -7.70
N VAL A 9 -1.61 2.66 -7.87
CA VAL A 9 -1.85 1.70 -6.78
C VAL A 9 -1.13 0.40 -7.09
N THR A 10 -0.13 0.04 -6.29
CA THR A 10 0.55 -1.25 -6.42
C THR A 10 -0.22 -2.35 -5.70
N GLY A 11 -0.23 -3.57 -6.24
CA GLY A 11 -1.06 -4.66 -5.71
C GLY A 11 -2.57 -4.42 -5.87
N ALA A 12 -2.98 -3.70 -6.91
CA ALA A 12 -4.35 -3.21 -7.11
C ALA A 12 -5.39 -4.31 -7.42
N GLY A 13 -4.97 -5.53 -7.76
CA GLY A 13 -5.88 -6.57 -8.25
C GLY A 13 -6.73 -7.26 -7.17
N THR A 14 -6.41 -7.15 -5.89
CA THR A 14 -7.12 -7.85 -4.80
C THR A 14 -7.04 -7.08 -3.48
N GLY A 15 -7.90 -7.46 -2.52
CA GLY A 15 -7.83 -6.99 -1.12
C GLY A 15 -7.82 -5.48 -0.98
N VAL A 16 -6.95 -4.97 -0.11
CA VAL A 16 -6.83 -3.54 0.18
C VAL A 16 -6.49 -2.72 -1.07
N GLY A 17 -5.62 -3.22 -1.95
CA GLY A 17 -5.26 -2.51 -3.18
C GLY A 17 -6.43 -2.32 -4.12
N ARG A 18 -7.28 -3.36 -4.29
CA ARG A 18 -8.52 -3.27 -5.04
C ARG A 18 -9.48 -2.24 -4.40
N ALA A 19 -9.71 -2.34 -3.10
CA ALA A 19 -10.60 -1.42 -2.40
C ALA A 19 -10.12 0.04 -2.50
N ALA A 20 -8.82 0.28 -2.33
CA ALA A 20 -8.23 1.61 -2.48
C ALA A 20 -8.37 2.14 -3.92
N ALA A 21 -8.12 1.30 -4.93
CA ALA A 21 -8.25 1.70 -6.33
C ALA A 21 -9.69 2.11 -6.67
N LEU A 22 -10.68 1.34 -6.24
CA LEU A 22 -12.10 1.65 -6.47
C LEU A 22 -12.52 2.95 -5.76
N ASN A 23 -12.10 3.16 -4.51
CA ASN A 23 -12.42 4.38 -3.77
C ASN A 23 -11.71 5.62 -4.34
N LEU A 24 -10.47 5.49 -4.82
CA LEU A 24 -9.77 6.56 -5.53
C LEU A 24 -10.48 6.91 -6.86
N MET A 25 -10.96 5.91 -7.61
CA MET A 25 -11.77 6.16 -8.82
C MET A 25 -13.08 6.90 -8.49
N LYS A 26 -13.80 6.49 -7.44
CA LYS A 26 -14.99 7.20 -6.93
C LYS A 26 -14.69 8.63 -6.51
N ALA A 27 -13.48 8.89 -5.98
CA ALA A 27 -13.02 10.24 -5.62
C ALA A 27 -12.52 11.07 -6.83
N GLY A 28 -12.66 10.57 -8.06
CA GLY A 28 -12.36 11.30 -9.30
C GLY A 28 -10.91 11.16 -9.80
N PHE A 29 -10.11 10.26 -9.22
CA PHE A 29 -8.78 9.97 -9.75
C PHE A 29 -8.87 9.04 -10.96
N THR A 30 -7.98 9.24 -11.94
CA THR A 30 -7.63 8.17 -12.88
C THR A 30 -6.60 7.28 -12.19
N VAL A 31 -6.89 5.98 -12.08
CA VAL A 31 -6.05 5.06 -11.31
C VAL A 31 -5.27 4.12 -12.22
N VAL A 32 -3.95 4.14 -12.10
CA VAL A 32 -3.06 3.14 -12.70
C VAL A 32 -3.05 1.92 -11.78
N LEU A 33 -3.63 0.83 -12.25
CA LEU A 33 -3.76 -0.43 -11.54
C LEU A 33 -2.53 -1.28 -11.80
N VAL A 34 -1.71 -1.52 -10.77
CA VAL A 34 -0.44 -2.25 -10.92
C VAL A 34 -0.48 -3.58 -10.16
N GLY A 35 -0.05 -4.64 -10.82
CA GLY A 35 0.05 -5.98 -10.24
C GLY A 35 0.46 -7.01 -11.27
N ARG A 36 0.76 -8.23 -10.86
CA ARG A 36 1.26 -9.29 -11.76
C ARG A 36 0.17 -9.93 -12.62
N ARG A 37 -1.07 -10.00 -12.11
CA ARG A 37 -2.18 -10.72 -12.76
C ARG A 37 -3.06 -9.74 -13.52
N LYS A 38 -2.90 -9.72 -14.86
CA LYS A 38 -3.65 -8.82 -15.74
C LYS A 38 -5.17 -9.01 -15.62
N ASP A 39 -5.64 -10.26 -15.55
CA ASP A 39 -7.05 -10.60 -15.36
C ASP A 39 -7.66 -9.92 -14.14
N LYS A 40 -6.97 -9.94 -13.00
CA LYS A 40 -7.44 -9.29 -11.77
C LYS A 40 -7.43 -7.76 -11.85
N LEU A 41 -6.49 -7.17 -12.56
CA LEU A 41 -6.49 -5.73 -12.81
C LEU A 41 -7.66 -5.33 -13.72
N ASP A 42 -7.94 -6.11 -14.74
CA ASP A 42 -9.03 -5.85 -15.68
C ASP A 42 -10.41 -6.02 -15.01
N GLU A 43 -10.57 -6.99 -14.08
CA GLU A 43 -11.78 -7.09 -13.23
C GLU A 43 -12.00 -5.80 -12.44
N VAL A 44 -10.97 -5.26 -11.79
CA VAL A 44 -11.06 -4.00 -11.03
C VAL A 44 -11.32 -2.81 -11.95
N ALA A 45 -10.68 -2.77 -13.12
CA ALA A 45 -10.93 -1.72 -14.12
C ALA A 45 -12.39 -1.71 -14.59
N LYS A 46 -12.95 -2.90 -14.88
CA LYS A 46 -14.36 -3.06 -15.28
C LYS A 46 -15.32 -2.60 -14.19
N GLU A 47 -15.05 -3.00 -12.94
CA GLU A 47 -15.88 -2.60 -11.80
C GLU A 47 -15.82 -1.08 -11.56
N GLY A 48 -14.64 -0.48 -11.62
CA GLY A 48 -14.46 0.97 -11.51
C GLY A 48 -15.16 1.72 -12.62
N ALA A 49 -15.09 1.24 -13.86
CA ALA A 49 -15.76 1.84 -15.02
C ALA A 49 -17.28 1.81 -14.91
N ALA A 50 -17.86 0.76 -14.31
CA ALA A 50 -19.30 0.68 -14.05
C ALA A 50 -19.82 1.81 -13.12
N SER A 51 -18.93 2.41 -12.31
CA SER A 51 -19.19 3.57 -11.45
C SER A 51 -18.68 4.89 -12.04
N GLY A 52 -18.35 4.94 -13.35
CA GLY A 52 -17.83 6.13 -14.03
C GLY A 52 -16.35 6.42 -13.78
N GLY A 53 -15.62 5.52 -13.09
CA GLY A 53 -14.20 5.67 -12.80
C GLY A 53 -13.33 5.42 -14.03
N LYS A 54 -12.12 5.99 -14.02
CA LYS A 54 -11.12 5.81 -15.09
C LYS A 54 -9.90 5.08 -14.56
N SER A 55 -9.38 4.13 -15.34
CA SER A 55 -8.19 3.38 -14.95
C SER A 55 -7.34 2.95 -16.14
N LEU A 56 -6.09 2.60 -15.85
CA LEU A 56 -5.14 1.98 -16.77
C LEU A 56 -4.52 0.75 -16.09
N SER A 57 -4.77 -0.44 -16.62
CA SER A 57 -4.12 -1.67 -16.13
C SER A 57 -2.69 -1.76 -16.65
N VAL A 58 -1.72 -1.89 -15.74
CA VAL A 58 -0.30 -2.08 -16.04
C VAL A 58 0.22 -3.31 -15.32
N PRO A 59 0.27 -4.48 -15.98
CA PRO A 59 0.87 -5.68 -15.42
C PRO A 59 2.36 -5.44 -15.17
N ALA A 60 2.79 -5.56 -13.91
CA ALA A 60 4.20 -5.43 -13.51
C ALA A 60 4.47 -6.20 -12.21
N ASP A 61 5.66 -6.79 -12.12
CA ASP A 61 6.18 -7.32 -10.85
C ASP A 61 7.05 -6.25 -10.19
N VAL A 62 6.61 -5.78 -9.03
CA VAL A 62 7.34 -4.75 -8.26
C VAL A 62 8.66 -5.26 -7.64
N LYS A 63 8.98 -6.55 -7.74
CA LYS A 63 10.30 -7.07 -7.41
C LYS A 63 11.36 -6.74 -8.47
N ASP A 64 10.93 -6.43 -9.70
CA ASP A 64 11.83 -6.10 -10.81
C ASP A 64 12.01 -4.58 -10.90
N PRO A 65 13.21 -4.04 -10.62
CA PRO A 65 13.51 -2.62 -10.75
C PRO A 65 13.31 -2.07 -12.16
N ALA A 66 13.52 -2.90 -13.20
CA ALA A 66 13.31 -2.48 -14.59
C ALA A 66 11.82 -2.32 -14.90
N ALA A 67 10.98 -3.24 -14.39
CA ALA A 67 9.53 -3.14 -14.52
C ALA A 67 8.97 -1.90 -13.77
N ILE A 68 9.52 -1.55 -12.59
CA ILE A 68 9.15 -0.32 -11.88
C ILE A 68 9.50 0.91 -12.73
N LYS A 69 10.71 1.02 -13.27
CA LYS A 69 11.11 2.15 -14.13
C LYS A 69 10.20 2.26 -15.37
N ALA A 70 9.90 1.14 -16.02
CA ALA A 70 9.00 1.11 -17.18
C ALA A 70 7.58 1.55 -16.82
N LEU A 71 7.06 1.13 -15.66
CA LEU A 71 5.77 1.57 -15.13
C LEU A 71 5.69 3.09 -14.99
N PHE A 72 6.63 3.70 -14.30
CA PHE A 72 6.60 5.16 -14.05
C PHE A 72 6.93 5.97 -15.33
N ALA A 73 7.76 5.44 -16.23
CA ALA A 73 7.95 6.01 -17.56
C ALA A 73 6.62 6.04 -18.36
N LYS A 74 5.85 4.95 -18.31
CA LYS A 74 4.51 4.89 -18.92
C LYS A 74 3.54 5.88 -18.28
N VAL A 75 3.52 5.99 -16.95
CA VAL A 75 2.69 7.00 -16.24
C VAL A 75 3.03 8.41 -16.72
N LYS A 76 4.31 8.74 -16.81
CA LYS A 76 4.77 10.05 -17.30
C LYS A 76 4.39 10.28 -18.77
N GLN A 77 4.50 9.27 -19.61
CA GLN A 77 4.15 9.35 -21.03
C GLN A 77 2.64 9.56 -21.24
N GLU A 78 1.80 8.79 -20.54
CA GLU A 78 0.34 8.79 -20.73
C GLU A 78 -0.34 10.02 -20.10
N PHE A 79 0.17 10.49 -18.96
CA PHE A 79 -0.53 11.49 -18.14
C PHE A 79 0.29 12.76 -17.87
N GLY A 80 1.61 12.73 -18.06
CA GLY A 80 2.50 13.85 -17.77
C GLY A 80 2.65 14.18 -16.27
N ARG A 81 1.89 13.52 -15.39
CA ARG A 81 1.84 13.79 -13.94
C ARG A 81 1.51 12.57 -13.11
N LEU A 82 1.79 12.66 -11.81
CA LEU A 82 1.39 11.72 -10.78
C LEU A 82 1.03 12.49 -9.51
N ASP A 83 -0.20 12.36 -9.03
CA ASP A 83 -0.68 13.07 -7.84
C ASP A 83 -0.60 12.20 -6.58
N VAL A 84 -0.84 10.89 -6.71
CA VAL A 84 -0.84 9.94 -5.59
C VAL A 84 -0.13 8.66 -5.98
N LEU A 85 0.78 8.18 -5.12
CA LEU A 85 1.27 6.81 -5.13
C LEU A 85 0.78 6.10 -3.86
N PHE A 86 0.05 5.01 -4.02
CA PHE A 86 -0.23 4.08 -2.92
C PHE A 86 0.65 2.84 -3.05
N ASN A 87 1.72 2.77 -2.29
CA ASN A 87 2.59 1.61 -2.14
C ASN A 87 1.89 0.55 -1.30
N ASN A 88 1.09 -0.30 -1.95
CA ASN A 88 0.28 -1.30 -1.26
C ASN A 88 0.74 -2.73 -1.52
N ALA A 89 1.42 -3.03 -2.62
CA ALA A 89 1.93 -4.37 -2.86
C ALA A 89 2.72 -4.89 -1.65
N GLY A 90 2.39 -6.09 -1.22
CA GLY A 90 3.02 -6.69 -0.05
C GLY A 90 2.70 -8.18 0.06
N MET A 91 3.50 -8.88 0.85
CA MET A 91 3.33 -10.29 1.15
C MET A 91 3.67 -10.62 2.60
N GLY A 92 3.08 -11.71 3.12
CA GLY A 92 3.48 -12.29 4.40
C GLY A 92 4.69 -13.20 4.27
N ALA A 93 5.24 -13.61 5.42
CA ALA A 93 6.22 -14.67 5.52
C ALA A 93 5.55 -15.98 6.00
N PRO A 94 6.17 -17.15 5.77
CA PRO A 94 5.77 -18.38 6.44
C PRO A 94 5.82 -18.20 7.97
N PRO A 95 4.81 -18.70 8.72
CA PRO A 95 4.80 -18.62 10.18
C PRO A 95 5.65 -19.77 10.77
N VAL A 96 6.96 -19.63 10.71
CA VAL A 96 7.94 -20.60 11.22
C VAL A 96 8.72 -20.00 12.40
N PRO A 97 9.36 -20.83 13.28
CA PRO A 97 10.27 -20.36 14.30
C PRO A 97 11.33 -19.40 13.73
N PHE A 98 11.85 -18.51 14.57
CA PHE A 98 12.79 -17.47 14.13
C PHE A 98 14.03 -18.07 13.44
N GLU A 99 14.60 -19.11 14.03
CA GLU A 99 15.78 -19.81 13.56
C GLU A 99 15.55 -20.63 12.26
N ASP A 100 14.30 -20.97 11.96
CA ASP A 100 13.93 -21.81 10.81
C ASP A 100 13.49 -20.99 9.58
N LEU A 101 13.47 -19.65 9.67
CA LEU A 101 13.08 -18.84 8.52
C LEU A 101 14.16 -18.88 7.43
N PRO A 102 13.87 -19.43 6.22
CA PRO A 102 14.85 -19.50 5.15
C PRO A 102 15.27 -18.09 4.68
N ALA A 103 16.58 -17.91 4.43
CA ALA A 103 17.14 -16.63 4.01
C ALA A 103 16.56 -16.10 2.69
N ASP A 104 16.20 -16.99 1.77
CA ASP A 104 15.52 -16.64 0.52
C ASP A 104 14.11 -16.08 0.77
N LYS A 105 13.37 -16.63 1.76
CA LYS A 105 12.05 -16.13 2.17
C LYS A 105 12.15 -14.78 2.87
N TRP A 106 13.15 -14.60 3.72
CA TRP A 106 13.46 -13.28 4.29
C TRP A 106 13.69 -12.27 3.16
N LYS A 107 14.59 -12.58 2.24
CA LYS A 107 14.91 -11.71 1.11
C LYS A 107 13.69 -11.39 0.25
N GLU A 108 12.86 -12.38 -0.08
CA GLU A 108 11.64 -12.17 -0.86
C GLU A 108 10.68 -11.18 -0.19
N VAL A 109 10.49 -11.28 1.13
CA VAL A 109 9.64 -10.35 1.89
C VAL A 109 10.24 -8.95 1.92
N VAL A 110 11.55 -8.81 2.07
CA VAL A 110 12.25 -7.51 2.02
C VAL A 110 12.12 -6.88 0.64
N ASP A 111 12.32 -7.65 -0.42
CA ASP A 111 12.22 -7.15 -1.79
C ASP A 111 10.83 -6.59 -2.10
N VAL A 112 9.76 -7.29 -1.69
CA VAL A 112 8.39 -6.85 -1.95
C VAL A 112 7.91 -5.77 -1.00
N ASN A 113 8.17 -5.90 0.30
CA ASN A 113 7.57 -5.05 1.33
C ASN A 113 8.38 -3.78 1.64
N LEU A 114 9.66 -3.72 1.25
CA LEU A 114 10.53 -2.58 1.56
C LEU A 114 11.26 -2.04 0.33
N THR A 115 11.99 -2.89 -0.41
CA THR A 115 12.75 -2.45 -1.59
C THR A 115 11.84 -1.91 -2.68
N ALA A 116 10.74 -2.62 -3.00
CA ALA A 116 9.79 -2.18 -4.00
C ALA A 116 9.11 -0.84 -3.65
N PRO A 117 8.56 -0.62 -2.43
CA PRO A 117 8.07 0.68 -2.01
C PRO A 117 9.09 1.81 -2.13
N PHE A 118 10.35 1.57 -1.77
CA PHE A 118 11.43 2.54 -1.94
C PHE A 118 11.63 2.91 -3.43
N LEU A 119 11.76 1.93 -4.31
CA LEU A 119 11.97 2.16 -5.74
C LEU A 119 10.76 2.85 -6.39
N CYS A 120 9.54 2.44 -6.05
CA CYS A 120 8.32 3.12 -6.52
C CYS A 120 8.26 4.58 -6.01
N ALA A 121 8.60 4.82 -4.74
CA ALA A 121 8.66 6.17 -4.19
C ALA A 121 9.72 7.02 -4.90
N GLN A 122 10.90 6.45 -5.20
CA GLN A 122 11.97 7.14 -5.93
C GLN A 122 11.52 7.60 -7.32
N GLU A 123 10.86 6.74 -8.08
CA GLU A 123 10.37 7.08 -9.41
C GLU A 123 9.19 8.08 -9.35
N ALA A 124 8.28 7.91 -8.40
CA ALA A 124 7.20 8.87 -8.15
C ALA A 124 7.73 10.25 -7.79
N PHE A 125 8.73 10.31 -6.92
CA PHE A 125 9.38 11.55 -6.48
C PHE A 125 9.95 12.36 -7.66
N LYS A 126 10.58 11.69 -8.64
CA LYS A 126 11.10 12.32 -9.86
C LYS A 126 9.98 13.01 -10.66
N ILE A 127 8.83 12.33 -10.82
CA ILE A 127 7.68 12.90 -11.55
C ILE A 127 7.09 14.06 -10.76
N MET A 128 6.79 13.86 -9.46
CA MET A 128 6.13 14.85 -8.60
C MET A 128 6.96 16.12 -8.42
N LYS A 129 8.29 16.00 -8.41
CA LYS A 129 9.21 17.13 -8.30
C LYS A 129 9.20 18.02 -9.55
N ASP A 130 9.11 17.41 -10.75
CA ASP A 130 9.30 18.10 -12.02
C ASP A 130 7.99 18.57 -12.67
N GLN A 131 6.84 18.01 -12.27
CA GLN A 131 5.53 18.31 -12.85
C GLN A 131 5.02 19.72 -12.52
N LYS A 132 4.00 20.19 -13.27
CA LYS A 132 3.31 21.47 -13.05
C LYS A 132 1.80 21.26 -12.92
N PRO A 133 1.13 21.68 -11.80
CA PRO A 133 1.75 22.14 -10.55
C PRO A 133 2.58 21.03 -9.91
N ARG A 134 3.64 21.45 -9.20
CA ARG A 134 4.56 20.54 -8.48
C ARG A 134 3.89 19.89 -7.30
N GLY A 135 4.44 18.78 -6.84
CA GLY A 135 4.04 18.10 -5.63
C GLY A 135 3.16 16.88 -5.87
N GLY A 136 2.81 16.20 -4.80
CA GLY A 136 2.02 14.97 -4.80
C GLY A 136 2.04 14.28 -3.44
N ARG A 137 1.46 13.10 -3.35
CA ARG A 137 1.39 12.35 -2.09
C ARG A 137 1.82 10.91 -2.29
N ILE A 138 2.71 10.43 -1.42
CA ILE A 138 3.15 9.03 -1.37
C ILE A 138 2.59 8.43 -0.08
N ILE A 139 1.70 7.46 -0.21
CA ILE A 139 1.08 6.73 0.90
C ILE A 139 1.67 5.33 0.94
N ASN A 140 2.31 4.96 2.04
CA ASN A 140 2.82 3.62 2.25
C ASN A 140 1.82 2.76 3.03
N ASN A 141 1.60 1.53 2.58
CA ASN A 141 0.86 0.53 3.33
C ASN A 141 1.73 0.01 4.47
N GLY A 142 1.47 0.51 5.66
CA GLY A 142 2.02 0.02 6.91
C GLY A 142 1.27 -1.19 7.46
N SER A 143 1.30 -1.32 8.76
CA SER A 143 0.57 -2.35 9.51
C SER A 143 0.65 -2.01 11.00
N ILE A 144 -0.30 -2.47 11.80
CA ILE A 144 -0.13 -2.50 13.26
C ILE A 144 1.14 -3.29 13.67
N SER A 145 1.64 -4.18 12.79
CA SER A 145 2.93 -4.85 12.98
C SER A 145 4.14 -3.91 12.86
N ALA A 146 3.95 -2.64 12.47
CA ALA A 146 4.96 -1.60 12.59
C ALA A 146 5.16 -1.11 14.03
N HIS A 147 4.29 -1.52 14.95
CA HIS A 147 4.29 -1.13 16.37
C HIS A 147 4.46 -2.32 17.29
N THR A 148 3.73 -3.42 17.03
CA THR A 148 3.73 -4.61 17.89
C THR A 148 3.80 -5.87 17.04
N PRO A 149 4.81 -6.75 17.26
CA PRO A 149 4.98 -7.97 16.49
C PRO A 149 3.86 -8.98 16.80
N ARG A 150 3.69 -9.94 15.90
CA ARG A 150 3.00 -11.21 16.16
C ARG A 150 4.03 -12.32 16.31
N PRO A 151 3.72 -13.41 17.01
CA PRO A 151 4.55 -14.59 16.97
C PRO A 151 4.82 -15.05 15.52
N LEU A 152 6.00 -15.58 15.25
CA LEU A 152 6.40 -16.14 13.95
C LEU A 152 6.27 -15.17 12.75
N SER A 153 6.56 -13.87 12.97
CA SER A 153 6.37 -12.84 11.94
C SER A 153 7.61 -11.97 11.68
N VAL A 154 8.81 -12.47 11.96
CA VAL A 154 10.04 -11.67 11.96
C VAL A 154 10.24 -10.88 10.66
N ALA A 155 10.18 -11.50 9.49
CA ALA A 155 10.41 -10.81 8.22
C ALA A 155 9.35 -9.73 7.94
N TYR A 156 8.07 -10.07 8.12
CA TYR A 156 6.98 -9.13 7.92
C TYR A 156 7.06 -7.94 8.89
N THR A 157 7.21 -8.22 10.18
CA THR A 157 7.32 -7.21 11.23
C THR A 157 8.49 -6.27 10.99
N SER A 158 9.68 -6.81 10.68
CA SER A 158 10.88 -6.00 10.39
C SER A 158 10.66 -5.06 9.20
N THR A 159 10.06 -5.56 8.11
CA THR A 159 9.76 -4.70 6.94
C THR A 159 8.74 -3.62 7.27
N LYS A 160 7.71 -3.92 8.09
CA LYS A 160 6.70 -2.91 8.46
C LYS A 160 7.24 -1.83 9.41
N HIS A 161 8.19 -2.16 10.29
CA HIS A 161 8.95 -1.15 11.04
C HIS A 161 9.83 -0.29 10.12
N ALA A 162 10.51 -0.90 9.15
CA ALA A 162 11.35 -0.17 8.19
C ALA A 162 10.54 0.78 7.30
N ILE A 163 9.31 0.43 6.91
CA ILE A 163 8.40 1.32 6.17
C ILE A 163 8.11 2.61 6.95
N THR A 164 8.02 2.55 8.28
CA THR A 164 7.86 3.76 9.11
C THR A 164 9.07 4.72 8.94
N GLY A 165 10.29 4.19 8.89
CA GLY A 165 11.49 4.98 8.60
C GLY A 165 11.44 5.58 7.19
N LEU A 166 11.13 4.78 6.18
CA LEU A 166 10.99 5.23 4.80
C LEU A 166 9.95 6.35 4.66
N THR A 167 8.78 6.22 5.32
CA THR A 167 7.73 7.25 5.30
C THR A 167 8.22 8.57 5.89
N LYS A 168 8.94 8.53 7.00
CA LYS A 168 9.51 9.73 7.64
C LYS A 168 10.53 10.41 6.73
N CYS A 169 11.40 9.65 6.04
CA CYS A 169 12.35 10.20 5.07
C CYS A 169 11.62 10.86 3.88
N ILE A 170 10.62 10.19 3.30
CA ILE A 170 9.80 10.77 2.22
C ILE A 170 9.15 12.09 2.68
N ALA A 171 8.58 12.12 3.89
CA ALA A 171 7.95 13.33 4.43
C ALA A 171 8.95 14.46 4.69
N LEU A 172 10.17 14.14 5.09
CA LEU A 172 11.23 15.13 5.34
C LEU A 172 11.77 15.71 4.03
N ASP A 173 12.22 14.82 3.12
CA ASP A 173 12.88 15.19 1.88
C ASP A 173 11.89 15.79 0.85
N GLY A 174 10.61 15.43 0.97
CA GLY A 174 9.53 15.92 0.13
C GLY A 174 9.12 17.37 0.35
N ARG A 175 9.39 17.93 1.52
CA ARG A 175 8.95 19.30 1.91
C ARG A 175 9.36 20.37 0.92
N ALA A 176 10.58 20.30 0.40
CA ALA A 176 11.08 21.29 -0.56
C ALA A 176 10.38 21.21 -1.93
N TYR A 177 9.58 20.18 -2.17
CA TYR A 177 8.96 19.86 -3.45
C TYR A 177 7.44 19.70 -3.38
N ASP A 178 6.80 20.09 -2.27
CA ASP A 178 5.37 19.90 -2.02
C ASP A 178 4.94 18.41 -2.12
N ILE A 179 5.84 17.49 -1.76
CA ILE A 179 5.57 16.06 -1.73
C ILE A 179 5.29 15.62 -0.30
N ALA A 180 4.07 15.14 -0.06
CA ALA A 180 3.64 14.64 1.24
C ALA A 180 3.93 13.14 1.36
N GLY A 181 4.65 12.73 2.41
CA GLY A 181 4.83 11.33 2.80
C GLY A 181 3.81 10.93 3.87
N SER A 182 3.16 9.79 3.68
CA SER A 182 2.09 9.29 4.55
C SER A 182 2.20 7.78 4.75
N GLN A 183 1.68 7.28 5.87
CA GLN A 183 1.55 5.84 6.12
C GLN A 183 0.17 5.52 6.67
N ILE A 184 -0.44 4.44 6.18
CA ILE A 184 -1.64 3.87 6.75
C ILE A 184 -1.32 2.53 7.41
N ASP A 185 -1.45 2.44 8.73
CA ASP A 185 -1.25 1.21 9.49
C ASP A 185 -2.55 0.44 9.57
N ILE A 186 -2.57 -0.74 8.94
CA ILE A 186 -3.77 -1.53 8.78
C ILE A 186 -3.76 -2.69 9.77
N GLY A 187 -4.84 -2.80 10.54
CA GLY A 187 -5.17 -4.01 11.28
C GLY A 187 -5.83 -5.05 10.38
N ASN A 188 -6.52 -6.02 10.95
CA ASN A 188 -7.07 -7.16 10.22
C ASN A 188 -8.17 -6.76 9.20
N ALA A 189 -7.79 -6.36 7.98
CA ALA A 189 -8.74 -6.19 6.88
C ALA A 189 -9.07 -7.55 6.23
N ALA A 190 -10.32 -7.77 5.85
CA ALA A 190 -10.79 -8.98 5.19
C ALA A 190 -10.22 -9.05 3.76
N THR A 191 -9.20 -9.87 3.57
CA THR A 191 -8.46 -10.05 2.33
C THR A 191 -8.01 -11.51 2.22
N PRO A 192 -7.60 -12.00 1.05
CA PRO A 192 -7.02 -13.35 0.94
C PRO A 192 -5.82 -13.56 1.88
N MET A 193 -5.02 -12.54 2.15
CA MET A 193 -3.86 -12.61 3.07
C MET A 193 -4.28 -12.91 4.52
N THR A 194 -5.45 -12.44 4.94
CA THR A 194 -5.94 -12.54 6.33
C THR A 194 -7.00 -13.62 6.53
N GLU A 195 -7.27 -14.43 5.52
CA GLU A 195 -8.31 -15.47 5.57
C GLU A 195 -8.06 -16.46 6.72
N ARG A 196 -6.81 -16.86 6.92
CA ARG A 196 -6.38 -17.72 8.04
C ARG A 196 -6.70 -17.17 9.44
N MET A 197 -6.99 -15.88 9.58
CA MET A 197 -7.31 -15.27 10.87
C MET A 197 -8.68 -15.69 11.39
N VAL A 198 -9.57 -16.17 10.51
CA VAL A 198 -10.89 -16.71 10.89
C VAL A 198 -10.72 -18.02 11.64
N ASP A 199 -9.79 -18.88 11.18
CA ASP A 199 -9.51 -20.19 11.78
C ASP A 199 -8.64 -20.09 13.05
N GLY A 200 -8.06 -18.91 13.27
CA GLY A 200 -7.22 -18.60 14.42
C GLY A 200 -5.74 -18.47 14.08
N VAL A 201 -5.10 -17.54 14.79
CA VAL A 201 -3.67 -17.27 14.74
C VAL A 201 -3.05 -17.37 16.12
N LEU A 202 -1.76 -17.70 16.14
CA LEU A 202 -0.99 -17.82 17.39
C LEU A 202 -0.95 -16.47 18.09
N GLN A 203 -1.30 -16.48 19.38
CA GLN A 203 -1.24 -15.34 20.28
C GLN A 203 0.05 -15.36 21.11
N PRO A 204 0.48 -14.24 21.73
CA PRO A 204 1.64 -14.22 22.63
C PRO A 204 1.55 -15.21 23.79
N SER A 205 0.35 -15.54 24.23
CA SER A 205 0.08 -16.57 25.28
C SER A 205 0.39 -18.00 24.83
N GLY A 206 0.70 -18.23 23.54
CA GLY A 206 0.85 -19.58 22.97
C GLY A 206 -0.48 -20.21 22.50
N GLU A 207 -1.62 -19.60 22.81
CA GLU A 207 -2.92 -20.08 22.35
C GLU A 207 -3.20 -19.68 20.89
N LYS A 208 -4.00 -20.48 20.18
CA LYS A 208 -4.50 -20.14 18.85
C LYS A 208 -5.94 -19.62 18.97
N LYS A 209 -6.15 -18.34 18.58
CA LYS A 209 -7.48 -17.70 18.67
C LYS A 209 -7.87 -17.05 17.34
N PRO A 210 -9.17 -17.12 16.93
CA PRO A 210 -9.70 -16.31 15.84
C PRO A 210 -9.55 -14.83 16.13
N GLU A 211 -9.27 -14.03 15.11
CA GLU A 211 -9.22 -12.57 15.24
C GLU A 211 -10.24 -11.91 14.32
N PRO A 212 -11.02 -10.94 14.82
CA PRO A 212 -11.95 -10.17 14.01
C PRO A 212 -11.26 -9.44 12.86
N ARG A 213 -11.97 -9.32 11.74
CA ARG A 213 -11.54 -8.59 10.55
C ARG A 213 -12.57 -7.50 10.22
N MET A 214 -12.12 -6.39 9.66
CA MET A 214 -12.97 -5.34 9.10
C MET A 214 -13.09 -5.48 7.58
N ASP A 215 -14.11 -4.86 6.99
CA ASP A 215 -14.21 -4.77 5.53
C ASP A 215 -13.01 -3.98 4.96
N SER A 216 -12.41 -4.49 3.90
CA SER A 216 -11.30 -3.81 3.21
C SER A 216 -11.73 -2.48 2.57
N ASP A 217 -13.02 -2.27 2.31
CA ASP A 217 -13.55 -1.02 1.78
C ASP A 217 -13.32 0.16 2.75
N HIS A 218 -13.39 -0.07 4.06
CA HIS A 218 -13.07 0.96 5.06
C HIS A 218 -11.62 1.47 4.94
N VAL A 219 -10.69 0.57 4.58
CA VAL A 219 -9.30 0.98 4.29
C VAL A 219 -9.24 1.76 2.98
N GLY A 220 -10.00 1.33 1.96
CA GLY A 220 -10.11 2.05 0.69
C GLY A 220 -10.60 3.48 0.86
N GLN A 221 -11.63 3.68 1.68
CA GLN A 221 -12.17 5.01 2.03
C GLN A 221 -11.12 5.86 2.76
N ALA A 222 -10.38 5.28 3.71
CA ALA A 222 -9.31 5.98 4.43
C ALA A 222 -8.18 6.42 3.49
N VAL A 223 -7.75 5.58 2.54
CA VAL A 223 -6.76 5.93 1.52
C VAL A 223 -7.28 7.05 0.63
N ALA A 224 -8.53 7.01 0.19
CA ALA A 224 -9.13 8.08 -0.62
C ALA A 224 -9.22 9.40 0.15
N TYR A 225 -9.55 9.38 1.44
CA TYR A 225 -9.52 10.55 2.32
C TYR A 225 -8.11 11.15 2.38
N MET A 226 -7.09 10.34 2.68
CA MET A 226 -5.69 10.80 2.73
C MET A 226 -5.26 11.40 1.39
N ALA A 227 -5.61 10.76 0.28
CA ALA A 227 -5.28 11.18 -1.08
C ALA A 227 -5.99 12.48 -1.49
N GLY A 228 -7.18 12.73 -0.98
CA GLY A 228 -8.03 13.88 -1.32
C GLY A 228 -7.62 15.19 -0.63
N LEU A 229 -6.85 15.13 0.45
CA LEU A 229 -6.41 16.31 1.18
C LEU A 229 -5.54 17.24 0.30
N PRO A 230 -5.65 18.58 0.46
CA PRO A 230 -4.73 19.50 -0.17
C PRO A 230 -3.29 19.26 0.33
N LEU A 231 -2.28 19.64 -0.47
CA LEU A 231 -0.88 19.30 -0.15
C LEU A 231 -0.31 20.07 1.04
N GLU A 232 -0.93 21.18 1.44
CA GLU A 232 -0.59 21.87 2.69
C GLU A 232 -0.96 21.08 3.95
N SER A 233 -1.83 20.08 3.82
CA SER A 233 -2.29 19.23 4.93
C SER A 233 -1.88 17.79 4.68
N ASN A 234 -1.35 17.13 5.70
CA ASN A 234 -0.91 15.72 5.61
C ASN A 234 -1.37 14.89 6.81
N VAL A 235 -1.96 13.75 6.55
CA VAL A 235 -2.09 12.67 7.53
C VAL A 235 -0.78 11.88 7.48
N LEU A 236 0.15 12.18 8.38
CA LEU A 236 1.47 11.52 8.39
C LEU A 236 1.34 10.02 8.74
N PHE A 237 0.55 9.70 9.77
CA PHE A 237 0.22 8.34 10.18
C PHE A 237 -1.26 8.19 10.47
N MET A 238 -1.87 7.11 9.99
CA MET A 238 -3.25 6.73 10.28
C MET A 238 -3.31 5.25 10.61
N THR A 239 -3.98 4.88 11.68
CA THR A 239 -4.27 3.47 12.01
C THR A 239 -5.74 3.17 11.78
N VAL A 240 -6.02 2.15 10.97
CA VAL A 240 -7.38 1.63 10.70
C VAL A 240 -7.40 0.14 11.01
N MET A 241 -8.25 -0.27 11.94
CA MET A 241 -8.26 -1.65 12.43
C MET A 241 -9.65 -2.13 12.82
N ALA A 242 -9.86 -3.46 12.84
CA ALA A 242 -11.09 -4.03 13.38
C ALA A 242 -11.19 -3.73 14.88
N THR A 243 -12.32 -3.17 15.33
CA THR A 243 -12.50 -2.69 16.70
C THR A 243 -12.19 -3.75 17.76
N LYS A 244 -12.54 -5.00 17.50
CA LYS A 244 -12.41 -6.11 18.47
C LYS A 244 -11.12 -6.92 18.29
N MET A 245 -10.23 -6.56 17.36
CA MET A 245 -8.96 -7.25 17.23
C MET A 245 -7.99 -6.90 18.34
N PRO A 246 -7.15 -7.84 18.82
CA PRO A 246 -6.18 -7.55 19.87
C PRO A 246 -5.04 -6.68 19.31
N PHE A 247 -4.81 -5.52 19.92
CA PHE A 247 -3.70 -4.63 19.62
C PHE A 247 -3.29 -3.85 20.88
N VAL A 248 -4.13 -2.91 21.36
CA VAL A 248 -3.93 -2.24 22.65
C VAL A 248 -4.18 -3.24 23.76
N GLY A 249 -3.26 -3.34 24.72
CA GLY A 249 -3.36 -4.34 25.81
C GLY A 249 -3.04 -5.77 25.38
N ARG A 250 -2.43 -5.98 24.19
CA ARG A 250 -1.88 -7.28 23.80
C ARG A 250 -0.66 -7.58 24.66
N GLY A 251 -0.75 -8.60 25.46
CA GLY A 251 0.30 -9.12 26.34
C GLY A 251 0.10 -10.59 26.63
#